data_4fd361d1c3599fa642de435cfe6d51f6
#
_entry.id   4fd361d1c3599fa642de435cfe6d51f6
#
_cell.length_a   1.000
_cell.length_b   1.000
_cell.length_c   1.000
_cell.angle_alpha   90.00
_cell.angle_beta   90.00
_cell.angle_gamma   90.00
#
_symmetry.space_group_name_H-M   'P 1'
#
loop_
_entity.id
_entity.type
_entity.pdbx_description
1 polymer ?
#
loop_
_entity_poly.entity_id
_entity_poly.type
_entity_poly.pdbx_seq_one_letter_code
_entity_poly.pdbx_strand_id
1 'polypeptide(L)'
;MVTHRRLADFHAVLAIHHGMDIRREEYLDHMTFRANRRPLFTEIFGPLLGLKEEWAEQGASPGEIDMSAFRYRRPLFGPVPVNTGLAHPYPEEILEETDEFVVARDHYGRRVRLSKLAATLALPMDHPVKTMDDWLRLKHHYEYSEDRLAGDWEHAAREHREAGHVVTVQVPGGYNEPRELMGEEALALAYYDQPELVHDILQTIGTTAVQVLDQVTRVVPVDQLVVHEDMAGRSGPLAGPRQVREFIAPYYRRVWELMQDRGARLFGQDSDGNMNAVIDEFLEAGLNLMYPMEPAAGMDIVSLREKYGTRLAFMGGIDKHVLRGTPDEIVAELEYKIPPLVRSGGCVLGLDHRIPNGTPLAHYRFYIQKAWEIMEREAALL
;
A
#
# COMPACT_ATOMS: atom_id res chain seq x y z
N MET A 1 -12.87 14.36 -11.91
CA MET A 1 -13.58 13.66 -10.81
C MET A 1 -13.37 12.14 -10.80
N VAL A 2 -12.98 11.49 -11.89
CA VAL A 2 -12.85 10.03 -11.99
C VAL A 2 -11.47 9.53 -11.51
N THR A 3 -10.43 10.33 -11.60
CA THR A 3 -9.04 9.95 -11.29
C THR A 3 -8.58 10.41 -9.90
N HIS A 4 -9.10 11.52 -9.35
CA HIS A 4 -8.77 11.99 -8.00
C HIS A 4 -9.25 11.08 -6.86
N ARG A 5 -10.21 10.17 -7.10
CA ARG A 5 -10.63 9.19 -6.09
C ARG A 5 -9.54 8.19 -5.69
N ARG A 6 -8.49 7.97 -6.49
CA ARG A 6 -7.51 6.93 -6.24
C ARG A 6 -6.45 7.26 -5.19
N LEU A 7 -5.90 8.48 -5.19
CA LEU A 7 -4.98 8.90 -4.12
C LEU A 7 -5.74 9.24 -2.84
N ALA A 8 -6.94 9.85 -2.99
CA ALA A 8 -7.85 10.06 -1.87
C ALA A 8 -8.38 8.73 -1.29
N ASP A 9 -8.60 7.69 -2.11
CA ASP A 9 -9.09 6.39 -1.64
C ASP A 9 -8.05 5.61 -0.84
N PHE A 10 -6.75 5.71 -1.15
CA PHE A 10 -5.70 5.08 -0.33
C PHE A 10 -5.60 5.73 1.07
N HIS A 11 -5.68 7.06 1.14
CA HIS A 11 -5.75 7.78 2.42
C HIS A 11 -7.11 7.64 3.10
N ALA A 12 -8.21 7.56 2.33
CA ALA A 12 -9.56 7.36 2.86
C ALA A 12 -9.77 5.95 3.42
N VAL A 13 -9.13 4.93 2.86
CA VAL A 13 -9.20 3.56 3.35
C VAL A 13 -8.56 3.43 4.75
N LEU A 14 -7.46 4.13 4.99
CA LEU A 14 -6.87 4.21 6.33
C LEU A 14 -7.69 5.11 7.30
N ALA A 15 -8.55 5.98 6.79
CA ALA A 15 -9.38 6.90 7.58
C ALA A 15 -10.74 6.31 8.02
N ILE A 16 -11.12 5.14 7.50
CA ILE A 16 -12.38 4.50 7.89
C ILE A 16 -12.15 3.73 9.19
N HIS A 17 -12.83 4.11 10.28
CA HIS A 17 -13.40 3.24 11.30
C HIS A 17 -13.04 3.47 12.75
N HIS A 18 -14.09 3.48 13.54
CA HIS A 18 -14.13 3.33 14.98
C HIS A 18 -13.67 1.92 15.40
N GLY A 19 -12.36 1.75 15.56
CA GLY A 19 -11.77 0.58 16.20
C GLY A 19 -11.27 0.92 17.60
N MET A 20 -10.77 -0.05 18.32
CA MET A 20 -9.99 0.23 19.51
C MET A 20 -8.64 0.76 19.06
N ASP A 21 -8.50 2.08 19.03
CA ASP A 21 -7.27 2.75 18.66
C ASP A 21 -6.14 2.33 19.60
N ILE A 22 -5.03 1.95 19.01
CA ILE A 22 -3.82 1.65 19.76
C ILE A 22 -2.84 2.83 19.69
N ARG A 23 -2.01 2.95 20.71
CA ARG A 23 -0.96 3.96 20.72
C ARG A 23 0.08 3.65 19.65
N ARG A 24 0.60 4.70 19.03
CA ARG A 24 1.69 4.66 18.05
C ARG A 24 2.84 3.73 18.47
N GLU A 25 3.36 3.88 19.68
CA GLU A 25 4.48 3.05 20.16
C GLU A 25 4.10 1.57 20.24
N GLU A 26 2.87 1.23 20.62
CA GLU A 26 2.41 -0.15 20.66
C GLU A 26 2.41 -0.78 19.26
N TYR A 27 1.97 -0.04 18.25
CA TYR A 27 2.04 -0.48 16.85
C TYR A 27 3.49 -0.68 16.40
N LEU A 28 4.33 0.33 16.60
CA LEU A 28 5.73 0.29 16.18
C LEU A 28 6.49 -0.84 16.86
N ASP A 29 6.27 -1.06 18.17
CA ASP A 29 6.91 -2.16 18.90
C ASP A 29 6.42 -3.52 18.44
N HIS A 30 5.12 -3.65 18.15
CA HIS A 30 4.56 -4.88 17.60
C HIS A 30 5.14 -5.19 16.21
N MET A 31 5.13 -4.21 15.29
CA MET A 31 5.60 -4.39 13.92
C MET A 31 7.12 -4.54 13.79
N THR A 32 7.87 -4.07 14.77
CA THR A 32 9.35 -4.26 14.83
C THR A 32 9.78 -5.36 15.80
N PHE A 33 8.85 -6.22 16.22
CA PHE A 33 9.10 -7.40 17.08
C PHE A 33 9.71 -7.08 18.44
N ARG A 34 9.59 -5.84 18.93
CA ARG A 34 10.09 -5.43 20.26
C ARG A 34 9.14 -5.79 21.39
N ALA A 35 7.86 -5.87 21.10
CA ALA A 35 6.83 -6.33 22.02
C ALA A 35 5.72 -7.06 21.26
N ASN A 36 5.24 -8.16 21.83
CA ASN A 36 4.13 -8.92 21.28
C ASN A 36 3.16 -9.26 22.40
N ARG A 37 2.14 -8.41 22.63
CA ARG A 37 1.22 -8.59 23.76
C ARG A 37 -0.24 -8.73 23.34
N ARG A 38 -0.62 -8.15 22.21
CA ARG A 38 -2.00 -8.18 21.74
C ARG A 38 -2.03 -8.14 20.21
N PRO A 39 -2.78 -9.03 19.57
CA PRO A 39 -2.87 -9.05 18.12
C PRO A 39 -3.51 -7.77 17.58
N LEU A 40 -3.07 -7.38 16.39
CA LEU A 40 -3.65 -6.29 15.59
C LEU A 40 -4.51 -6.90 14.51
N PHE A 41 -5.67 -6.30 14.27
CA PHE A 41 -6.63 -6.81 13.30
C PHE A 41 -7.43 -5.67 12.68
N THR A 42 -7.41 -5.59 11.35
CA THR A 42 -8.21 -4.62 10.60
C THR A 42 -8.31 -5.01 9.13
N GLU A 43 -9.32 -4.52 8.45
CA GLU A 43 -9.36 -4.57 6.99
C GLU A 43 -8.53 -3.42 6.41
N ILE A 44 -7.60 -3.75 5.51
CA ILE A 44 -6.71 -2.74 4.90
C ILE A 44 -7.48 -1.90 3.88
N PHE A 45 -8.35 -2.54 3.08
CA PHE A 45 -9.00 -1.90 1.93
C PHE A 45 -10.53 -1.79 2.04
N GLY A 46 -11.15 -2.39 3.04
CA GLY A 46 -12.61 -2.37 3.23
C GLY A 46 -13.41 -3.09 2.12
N PRO A 47 -14.72 -2.82 1.99
CA PRO A 47 -15.58 -3.50 1.02
C PRO A 47 -15.33 -3.06 -0.42
N LEU A 48 -15.51 -3.99 -1.37
CA LEU A 48 -15.52 -3.68 -2.80
C LEU A 48 -16.78 -2.87 -3.16
N LEU A 49 -16.71 -2.12 -4.25
CA LEU A 49 -17.84 -1.36 -4.77
C LEU A 49 -19.05 -2.31 -5.05
N GLY A 50 -20.21 -1.96 -4.54
CA GLY A 50 -21.45 -2.77 -4.67
C GLY A 50 -21.73 -3.68 -3.47
N LEU A 51 -20.73 -4.06 -2.66
CA LEU A 51 -20.93 -4.96 -1.53
C LEU A 51 -21.81 -4.34 -0.42
N LYS A 52 -21.74 -3.04 -0.23
CA LYS A 52 -22.57 -2.33 0.76
C LYS A 52 -24.05 -2.43 0.42
N GLU A 53 -24.37 -2.33 -0.84
CA GLU A 53 -25.72 -2.52 -1.37
C GLU A 53 -26.19 -3.95 -1.18
N GLU A 54 -25.35 -4.94 -1.51
CA GLU A 54 -25.66 -6.36 -1.27
C GLU A 54 -25.91 -6.66 0.22
N TRP A 55 -25.15 -6.06 1.12
CA TRP A 55 -25.33 -6.21 2.57
C TRP A 55 -26.57 -5.48 3.09
N ALA A 56 -26.90 -4.31 2.53
CA ALA A 56 -28.14 -3.62 2.87
C ALA A 56 -29.38 -4.48 2.54
N GLU A 57 -29.39 -5.17 1.39
CA GLU A 57 -30.43 -6.13 1.01
C GLU A 57 -30.51 -7.34 1.97
N GLN A 58 -29.38 -7.72 2.59
CA GLN A 58 -29.32 -8.77 3.61
C GLN A 58 -29.66 -8.27 5.03
N GLY A 59 -30.08 -7.02 5.18
CA GLY A 59 -30.48 -6.43 6.45
C GLY A 59 -29.31 -5.95 7.32
N ALA A 60 -28.23 -5.51 6.72
CA ALA A 60 -27.13 -4.89 7.44
C ALA A 60 -27.58 -3.59 8.16
N SER A 61 -27.08 -3.41 9.37
CA SER A 61 -27.22 -2.16 10.10
C SER A 61 -26.36 -1.03 9.48
N PRO A 62 -26.66 0.24 9.73
CA PRO A 62 -25.79 1.34 9.30
C PRO A 62 -24.32 1.18 9.73
N GLY A 63 -24.07 0.71 10.96
CA GLY A 63 -22.72 0.47 11.46
C GLY A 63 -21.99 -0.70 10.78
N GLU A 64 -22.71 -1.64 10.18
CA GLU A 64 -22.11 -2.69 9.37
C GLU A 64 -21.80 -2.21 7.95
N ILE A 65 -22.65 -1.33 7.41
CA ILE A 65 -22.41 -0.70 6.10
C ILE A 65 -21.18 0.22 6.12
N ASP A 66 -20.99 0.98 7.19
CA ASP A 66 -19.82 1.84 7.37
C ASP A 66 -18.66 1.14 8.09
N MET A 67 -18.79 -0.16 8.37
CA MET A 67 -17.82 -1.02 9.05
C MET A 67 -17.58 -0.70 10.54
N SER A 68 -18.23 0.30 11.12
CA SER A 68 -18.03 0.73 12.51
C SER A 68 -18.56 -0.25 13.56
N ALA A 69 -19.49 -1.14 13.18
CA ALA A 69 -20.03 -2.18 14.07
C ALA A 69 -19.06 -3.37 14.26
N PHE A 70 -18.03 -3.49 13.42
CA PHE A 70 -17.08 -4.59 13.52
C PHE A 70 -15.93 -4.24 14.46
N ARG A 71 -15.45 -5.23 15.16
CA ARG A 71 -14.36 -5.07 16.12
C ARG A 71 -13.02 -5.09 15.40
N TYR A 72 -12.35 -3.92 15.35
CA TYR A 72 -10.99 -3.78 14.85
C TYR A 72 -10.06 -3.26 15.93
N ARG A 73 -8.76 -3.56 15.81
CA ARG A 73 -7.71 -3.05 16.68
C ARG A 73 -6.50 -2.68 15.83
N ARG A 74 -6.30 -1.39 15.63
CA ARG A 74 -5.34 -0.82 14.70
C ARG A 74 -4.81 0.53 15.17
N PRO A 75 -3.66 0.99 14.66
CA PRO A 75 -3.23 2.36 14.86
C PRO A 75 -4.04 3.34 13.99
N LEU A 76 -4.04 4.59 14.38
CA LEU A 76 -4.36 5.68 13.47
C LEU A 76 -3.10 6.14 12.76
N PHE A 77 -3.20 6.35 11.46
CA PHE A 77 -2.12 6.87 10.64
C PHE A 77 -2.30 8.37 10.41
N GLY A 78 -1.18 9.12 10.46
CA GLY A 78 -1.11 10.55 10.20
C GLY A 78 -0.18 10.82 9.01
N PRO A 79 -0.72 10.85 7.77
CA PRO A 79 0.10 11.14 6.61
C PRO A 79 0.51 12.61 6.59
N VAL A 80 1.80 12.87 6.39
CA VAL A 80 2.31 14.23 6.20
C VAL A 80 1.99 14.68 4.77
N PRO A 81 1.24 15.78 4.57
CA PRO A 81 0.78 16.20 3.26
C PRO A 81 1.85 16.95 2.47
N VAL A 82 2.93 16.24 2.11
CA VAL A 82 4.03 16.74 1.27
C VAL A 82 4.09 15.96 -0.04
N ASN A 83 4.70 16.55 -1.08
CA ASN A 83 4.82 15.92 -2.38
C ASN A 83 6.26 15.45 -2.64
N THR A 84 6.46 14.14 -2.69
CA THR A 84 7.75 13.49 -3.03
C THR A 84 7.80 12.97 -4.48
N GLY A 85 6.67 13.00 -5.21
CA GLY A 85 6.52 12.46 -6.56
C GLY A 85 6.32 13.53 -7.64
N LEU A 86 5.41 13.28 -8.58
CA LEU A 86 5.05 14.21 -9.65
C LEU A 86 4.52 15.54 -9.07
N ALA A 87 5.21 16.65 -9.34
CA ALA A 87 4.75 18.00 -9.03
C ALA A 87 4.10 18.62 -10.29
N HIS A 88 3.18 19.57 -10.07
CA HIS A 88 2.47 20.25 -11.15
C HIS A 88 1.82 19.27 -12.14
N PRO A 89 0.91 18.39 -11.64
CA PRO A 89 0.26 17.40 -12.49
C PRO A 89 -0.53 18.08 -13.62
N TYR A 90 -0.66 17.37 -14.73
CA TYR A 90 -1.48 17.86 -15.84
C TYR A 90 -2.95 17.99 -15.41
N PRO A 91 -3.68 19.01 -15.88
CA PRO A 91 -5.12 19.10 -15.63
C PRO A 91 -5.84 17.90 -16.21
N GLU A 92 -6.71 17.31 -15.39
CA GLU A 92 -7.58 16.23 -15.87
C GLU A 92 -8.67 16.80 -16.78
N GLU A 93 -8.86 16.18 -17.95
CA GLU A 93 -9.80 16.63 -18.97
C GLU A 93 -10.51 15.43 -19.60
N ILE A 94 -11.85 15.46 -19.66
CA ILE A 94 -12.63 14.48 -20.43
C ILE A 94 -12.51 14.85 -21.92
N LEU A 95 -11.92 13.94 -22.70
CA LEU A 95 -11.72 14.09 -24.13
C LEU A 95 -12.88 13.53 -24.94
N GLU A 96 -13.47 12.41 -24.48
CA GLU A 96 -14.57 11.72 -25.10
C GLU A 96 -15.41 11.01 -24.05
N GLU A 97 -16.72 11.06 -24.18
CA GLU A 97 -17.63 10.32 -23.30
C GLU A 97 -18.78 9.70 -24.11
N THR A 98 -19.00 8.41 -23.90
CA THR A 98 -20.10 7.63 -24.46
C THR A 98 -20.86 6.92 -23.33
N ASP A 99 -21.92 6.18 -23.67
CA ASP A 99 -22.63 5.33 -22.69
C ASP A 99 -21.75 4.18 -22.16
N GLU A 100 -20.75 3.74 -22.95
CA GLU A 100 -19.93 2.57 -22.65
C GLU A 100 -18.58 2.94 -21.99
N PHE A 101 -17.99 4.08 -22.33
CA PHE A 101 -16.66 4.46 -21.86
C PHE A 101 -16.46 5.98 -21.74
N VAL A 102 -15.43 6.33 -20.98
CA VAL A 102 -14.86 7.69 -20.92
C VAL A 102 -13.40 7.60 -21.35
N VAL A 103 -12.97 8.49 -22.25
CA VAL A 103 -11.55 8.79 -22.52
C VAL A 103 -11.22 10.14 -21.88
N ALA A 104 -10.18 10.16 -21.07
CA ALA A 104 -9.75 11.37 -20.37
C ALA A 104 -8.24 11.55 -20.50
N ARG A 105 -7.77 12.78 -20.29
CA ARG A 105 -6.38 13.06 -19.95
C ARG A 105 -6.23 12.94 -18.45
N ASP A 106 -5.25 12.16 -17.99
CA ASP A 106 -4.96 12.01 -16.57
C ASP A 106 -3.88 13.01 -16.08
N HIS A 107 -3.56 12.92 -14.81
CA HIS A 107 -2.57 13.79 -14.16
C HIS A 107 -1.11 13.58 -14.66
N TYR A 108 -0.79 12.45 -15.31
CA TYR A 108 0.48 12.24 -16.03
C TYR A 108 0.45 12.83 -17.44
N GLY A 109 -0.70 13.38 -17.88
CA GLY A 109 -0.89 13.88 -19.25
C GLY A 109 -1.21 12.78 -20.27
N ARG A 110 -1.43 11.53 -19.83
CA ARG A 110 -1.77 10.38 -20.68
C ARG A 110 -3.24 10.40 -21.07
N ARG A 111 -3.54 9.85 -22.23
CA ARG A 111 -4.91 9.45 -22.51
C ARG A 111 -5.20 8.11 -21.83
N VAL A 112 -6.28 8.08 -21.07
CA VAL A 112 -6.73 6.89 -20.37
C VAL A 112 -8.17 6.59 -20.74
N ARG A 113 -8.54 5.29 -20.79
CA ARG A 113 -9.90 4.83 -21.09
C ARG A 113 -10.49 4.08 -19.92
N LEU A 114 -11.63 4.52 -19.43
CA LEU A 114 -12.43 3.85 -18.41
C LEU A 114 -13.69 3.23 -19.05
N SER A 115 -13.86 1.92 -18.95
CA SER A 115 -15.11 1.27 -19.28
C SER A 115 -16.13 1.48 -18.17
N LYS A 116 -17.31 2.05 -18.48
CA LYS A 116 -18.35 2.35 -17.49
C LYS A 116 -19.04 1.09 -16.95
N LEU A 117 -19.05 0.01 -17.74
CA LEU A 117 -19.80 -1.20 -17.44
C LEU A 117 -18.99 -2.30 -16.73
N ALA A 118 -17.67 -2.27 -16.85
CA ALA A 118 -16.84 -3.41 -16.44
C ALA A 118 -15.56 -3.04 -15.67
N ALA A 119 -15.18 -1.77 -15.63
CA ALA A 119 -13.87 -1.40 -15.06
C ALA A 119 -14.00 -0.36 -13.95
N THR A 120 -13.30 -0.61 -12.86
CA THR A 120 -13.09 0.36 -11.78
C THR A 120 -11.86 1.23 -12.03
N LEU A 121 -11.04 0.85 -13.03
CA LEU A 121 -9.74 1.46 -13.33
C LEU A 121 -9.68 1.91 -14.79
N ALA A 122 -9.24 3.17 -15.01
CA ALA A 122 -8.93 3.64 -16.34
C ALA A 122 -7.58 3.04 -16.80
N LEU A 123 -7.54 2.53 -18.03
CA LEU A 123 -6.34 1.96 -18.62
C LEU A 123 -5.63 2.99 -19.48
N PRO A 124 -4.30 3.16 -19.35
CA PRO A 124 -3.53 4.05 -20.22
C PRO A 124 -3.59 3.60 -21.68
N MET A 125 -3.76 4.56 -22.58
CA MET A 125 -3.71 4.35 -24.04
C MET A 125 -2.36 4.77 -24.63
N ASP A 126 -1.63 5.62 -23.92
CA ASP A 126 -0.28 6.08 -24.27
C ASP A 126 0.52 6.40 -23.02
N HIS A 127 1.83 6.61 -23.19
CA HIS A 127 2.76 6.95 -22.12
C HIS A 127 3.68 8.10 -22.58
N PRO A 128 4.01 9.06 -21.66
CA PRO A 128 4.72 10.28 -22.05
C PRO A 128 6.21 10.08 -22.31
N VAL A 129 6.84 9.00 -21.80
CA VAL A 129 8.29 8.76 -21.91
C VAL A 129 8.57 7.52 -22.74
N LYS A 130 9.29 7.70 -23.86
CA LYS A 130 9.80 6.62 -24.72
C LYS A 130 11.31 6.69 -24.87
N THR A 131 11.89 7.88 -24.71
CA THR A 131 13.31 8.16 -24.88
C THR A 131 13.82 9.10 -23.79
N MET A 132 15.14 9.21 -23.68
CA MET A 132 15.78 10.18 -22.79
C MET A 132 15.30 11.61 -23.07
N ASP A 133 15.13 11.99 -24.34
CA ASP A 133 14.65 13.33 -24.69
C ASP A 133 13.21 13.59 -24.21
N ASP A 134 12.35 12.58 -24.21
CA ASP A 134 11.00 12.70 -23.65
C ASP A 134 11.08 12.92 -22.13
N TRP A 135 11.91 12.15 -21.46
CA TRP A 135 12.12 12.30 -20.02
C TRP A 135 12.68 13.68 -19.65
N LEU A 136 13.68 14.16 -20.36
CA LEU A 136 14.29 15.47 -20.08
C LEU A 136 13.28 16.63 -20.20
N ARG A 137 12.24 16.49 -21.04
CA ARG A 137 11.15 17.47 -21.10
C ARG A 137 10.25 17.46 -19.86
N LEU A 138 10.11 16.32 -19.20
CA LEU A 138 9.25 16.11 -18.03
C LEU A 138 10.00 16.17 -16.70
N LYS A 139 11.31 16.01 -16.72
CA LYS A 139 12.17 15.86 -15.54
C LYS A 139 11.94 16.94 -14.49
N HIS A 140 11.69 18.19 -14.92
CA HIS A 140 11.43 19.33 -14.03
C HIS A 140 10.21 19.12 -13.11
N HIS A 141 9.23 18.28 -13.50
CA HIS A 141 8.12 17.90 -12.64
C HIS A 141 8.55 16.98 -11.49
N TYR A 142 9.72 16.36 -11.58
CA TYR A 142 10.27 15.45 -10.57
C TYR A 142 11.44 16.05 -9.79
N GLU A 143 11.98 17.17 -10.22
CA GLU A 143 13.04 17.89 -9.51
C GLU A 143 12.49 18.60 -8.27
N TYR A 144 13.34 18.79 -7.28
CA TYR A 144 12.96 19.45 -6.02
C TYR A 144 12.57 20.93 -6.28
N SER A 145 11.49 21.33 -5.63
CA SER A 145 11.05 22.72 -5.53
C SER A 145 10.39 22.94 -4.17
N GLU A 146 10.37 24.19 -3.67
CA GLU A 146 9.84 24.50 -2.34
C GLU A 146 8.33 24.30 -2.22
N ASP A 147 7.60 24.39 -3.33
CA ASP A 147 6.15 24.18 -3.39
C ASP A 147 5.72 22.73 -3.09
N ARG A 148 6.66 21.78 -3.10
CA ARG A 148 6.44 20.40 -2.62
C ARG A 148 6.12 20.34 -1.13
N LEU A 149 6.48 21.37 -0.42
CA LEU A 149 6.24 21.61 1.00
C LEU A 149 5.19 22.72 1.20
N ALA A 150 4.31 22.93 0.22
CA ALA A 150 3.30 23.98 0.29
C ALA A 150 2.18 23.64 1.30
N GLY A 151 1.46 24.70 1.73
CA GLY A 151 0.35 24.56 2.66
C GLY A 151 0.79 24.45 4.12
N ASP A 152 -0.11 23.96 4.95
CA ASP A 152 0.07 23.88 6.41
C ASP A 152 0.57 22.48 6.84
N TRP A 153 1.49 21.89 6.07
CA TRP A 153 1.99 20.56 6.30
C TRP A 153 2.67 20.39 7.68
N GLU A 154 3.36 21.43 8.14
CA GLU A 154 4.02 21.39 9.45
C GLU A 154 3.02 21.26 10.59
N HIS A 155 1.93 22.04 10.53
CA HIS A 155 0.87 21.98 11.53
C HIS A 155 0.20 20.61 11.51
N ALA A 156 -0.21 20.13 10.34
CA ALA A 156 -0.82 18.81 10.19
C ALA A 156 0.10 17.68 10.71
N ALA A 157 1.39 17.73 10.40
CA ALA A 157 2.34 16.74 10.87
C ALA A 157 2.51 16.76 12.41
N ARG A 158 2.56 17.95 13.03
CA ARG A 158 2.63 18.11 14.49
C ARG A 158 1.33 17.62 15.16
N GLU A 159 0.16 18.00 14.61
CA GLU A 159 -1.14 17.55 15.10
C GLU A 159 -1.23 16.03 15.11
N HIS A 160 -0.87 15.37 14.02
CA HIS A 160 -0.82 13.90 13.98
C HIS A 160 0.11 13.31 15.04
N ARG A 161 1.28 13.90 15.22
CA ARG A 161 2.24 13.44 16.23
C ARG A 161 1.73 13.59 17.64
N GLU A 162 1.13 14.72 17.96
CA GLU A 162 0.54 15.03 19.28
C GLU A 162 -0.69 14.17 19.57
N ALA A 163 -1.50 13.88 18.56
CA ALA A 163 -2.63 12.95 18.65
C ALA A 163 -2.20 11.48 18.83
N GLY A 164 -0.91 11.17 18.74
CA GLY A 164 -0.40 9.81 18.90
C GLY A 164 -0.59 8.92 17.66
N HIS A 165 -0.82 9.51 16.50
CA HIS A 165 -0.89 8.79 15.23
C HIS A 165 0.49 8.30 14.79
N VAL A 166 0.53 7.22 14.01
CA VAL A 166 1.73 6.78 13.29
C VAL A 166 1.98 7.76 12.16
N VAL A 167 3.03 8.56 12.26
CA VAL A 167 3.36 9.58 11.25
C VAL A 167 3.97 8.91 10.03
N THR A 168 3.35 9.09 8.88
CA THR A 168 3.75 8.44 7.63
C THR A 168 4.08 9.45 6.54
N VAL A 169 5.01 9.08 5.66
CA VAL A 169 5.24 9.79 4.39
C VAL A 169 5.27 8.76 3.27
N GLN A 170 4.64 9.09 2.16
CA GLN A 170 4.70 8.28 0.95
C GLN A 170 5.85 8.74 0.07
N VAL A 171 6.54 7.77 -0.57
CA VAL A 171 7.52 8.02 -1.63
C VAL A 171 7.08 7.31 -2.92
N PRO A 172 7.47 7.81 -4.11
CA PRO A 172 7.16 7.15 -5.37
C PRO A 172 7.69 5.72 -5.43
N GLY A 173 6.96 4.83 -6.09
CA GLY A 173 7.43 3.47 -6.35
C GLY A 173 8.63 3.46 -7.30
N GLY A 174 9.63 2.63 -7.01
CA GLY A 174 10.80 2.48 -7.86
C GLY A 174 10.51 1.71 -9.15
N TYR A 175 9.49 0.89 -9.16
CA TYR A 175 8.92 0.27 -10.35
C TYR A 175 7.70 1.05 -10.85
N ASN A 176 6.77 1.38 -9.93
CA ASN A 176 5.49 1.97 -10.31
C ASN A 176 5.63 3.30 -11.04
N GLU A 177 6.48 4.20 -10.55
CA GLU A 177 6.60 5.52 -11.19
C GLU A 177 7.20 5.45 -12.62
N PRO A 178 8.31 4.73 -12.88
CA PRO A 178 8.76 4.48 -14.24
C PRO A 178 7.71 3.78 -15.13
N ARG A 179 6.93 2.83 -14.57
CA ARG A 179 5.84 2.15 -15.28
C ARG A 179 4.76 3.15 -15.72
N GLU A 180 4.36 4.06 -14.85
CA GLU A 180 3.35 5.08 -15.17
C GLU A 180 3.86 6.03 -16.28
N LEU A 181 5.16 6.29 -16.33
CA LEU A 181 5.79 7.15 -17.35
C LEU A 181 5.98 6.44 -18.69
N MET A 182 6.37 5.16 -18.69
CA MET A 182 6.84 4.45 -19.88
C MET A 182 5.89 3.36 -20.36
N GLY A 183 5.06 2.80 -19.47
CA GLY A 183 4.31 1.57 -19.69
C GLY A 183 5.12 0.32 -19.35
N GLU A 184 4.42 -0.78 -19.07
CA GLU A 184 5.04 -2.03 -18.58
C GLU A 184 6.02 -2.64 -19.60
N GLU A 185 5.60 -2.76 -20.86
CA GLU A 185 6.43 -3.36 -21.91
C GLU A 185 7.68 -2.51 -22.20
N ALA A 186 7.51 -1.19 -22.35
CA ALA A 186 8.63 -0.31 -22.63
C ALA A 186 9.62 -0.25 -21.45
N LEU A 187 9.14 -0.21 -20.21
CA LEU A 187 10.02 -0.29 -19.04
C LEU A 187 10.77 -1.61 -18.96
N ALA A 188 10.10 -2.75 -19.24
CA ALA A 188 10.74 -4.06 -19.23
C ALA A 188 11.91 -4.15 -20.25
N LEU A 189 11.77 -3.51 -21.41
CA LEU A 189 12.82 -3.40 -22.41
C LEU A 189 13.91 -2.39 -22.01
N ALA A 190 13.49 -1.25 -21.44
CA ALA A 190 14.41 -0.16 -21.10
C ALA A 190 15.45 -0.55 -20.04
N TYR A 191 15.17 -1.51 -19.18
CA TYR A 191 16.17 -2.07 -18.27
C TYR A 191 17.40 -2.65 -19.00
N TYR A 192 17.28 -2.95 -20.30
CA TYR A 192 18.35 -3.57 -21.12
C TYR A 192 18.88 -2.64 -22.20
N ASP A 193 18.01 -1.89 -22.88
CA ASP A 193 18.35 -1.08 -24.03
C ASP A 193 18.46 0.42 -23.75
N GLN A 194 17.89 0.90 -22.64
CA GLN A 194 17.94 2.30 -22.17
C GLN A 194 18.21 2.41 -20.67
N PRO A 195 19.19 1.67 -20.08
CA PRO A 195 19.40 1.65 -18.63
C PRO A 195 19.70 3.04 -18.05
N GLU A 196 20.38 3.92 -18.79
CA GLU A 196 20.69 5.28 -18.37
C GLU A 196 19.40 6.11 -18.16
N LEU A 197 18.35 5.89 -18.96
CA LEU A 197 17.06 6.55 -18.80
C LEU A 197 16.41 6.14 -17.49
N VAL A 198 16.36 4.83 -17.19
CA VAL A 198 15.76 4.32 -15.95
C VAL A 198 16.56 4.81 -14.73
N HIS A 199 17.89 4.80 -14.80
CA HIS A 199 18.75 5.34 -13.76
C HIS A 199 18.50 6.84 -13.53
N ASP A 200 18.40 7.66 -14.57
CA ASP A 200 18.18 9.11 -14.41
C ASP A 200 16.81 9.41 -13.82
N ILE A 201 15.76 8.67 -14.21
CA ILE A 201 14.43 8.76 -13.60
C ILE A 201 14.52 8.49 -12.10
N LEU A 202 15.04 7.35 -11.69
CA LEU A 202 15.08 6.93 -10.29
C LEU A 202 16.04 7.77 -9.44
N GLN A 203 17.16 8.24 -10.02
CA GLN A 203 18.07 9.17 -9.34
C GLN A 203 17.41 10.51 -9.08
N THR A 204 16.64 11.02 -10.03
CA THR A 204 15.92 12.30 -9.90
C THR A 204 14.87 12.19 -8.80
N ILE A 205 14.03 11.17 -8.86
CA ILE A 205 13.00 10.89 -7.85
C ILE A 205 13.63 10.72 -6.47
N GLY A 206 14.68 9.90 -6.35
CA GLY A 206 15.37 9.66 -5.08
C GLY A 206 16.02 10.91 -4.51
N THR A 207 16.59 11.78 -5.35
CA THR A 207 17.17 13.06 -4.91
C THR A 207 16.09 13.97 -4.34
N THR A 208 14.98 14.10 -5.02
CA THR A 208 13.84 14.92 -4.59
C THR A 208 13.20 14.36 -3.32
N ALA A 209 12.96 13.04 -3.25
CA ALA A 209 12.43 12.41 -2.05
C ALA A 209 13.32 12.69 -0.82
N VAL A 210 14.63 12.52 -0.95
CA VAL A 210 15.59 12.82 0.12
C VAL A 210 15.52 14.28 0.56
N GLN A 211 15.46 15.24 -0.38
CA GLN A 211 15.37 16.67 -0.06
C GLN A 211 14.08 17.02 0.68
N VAL A 212 12.94 16.50 0.24
CA VAL A 212 11.64 16.70 0.91
C VAL A 212 11.66 16.07 2.30
N LEU A 213 12.10 14.81 2.42
CA LEU A 213 12.15 14.09 3.68
C LEU A 213 13.13 14.70 4.70
N ASP A 214 14.26 15.25 4.25
CA ASP A 214 15.17 15.97 5.13
C ASP A 214 14.50 17.21 5.76
N GLN A 215 13.70 17.95 5.00
CA GLN A 215 12.92 19.08 5.53
C GLN A 215 11.84 18.59 6.51
N VAL A 216 11.07 17.58 6.14
CA VAL A 216 10.01 17.02 7.01
C VAL A 216 10.59 16.55 8.34
N THR A 217 11.68 15.80 8.31
CA THR A 217 12.26 15.20 9.51
C THR A 217 12.97 16.19 10.44
N ARG A 218 13.22 17.43 9.99
CA ARG A 218 13.63 18.55 10.86
C ARG A 218 12.51 19.10 11.71
N VAL A 219 11.25 18.90 11.26
CA VAL A 219 10.06 19.44 11.92
C VAL A 219 9.39 18.38 12.80
N VAL A 220 9.26 17.15 12.31
CA VAL A 220 8.59 16.05 13.00
C VAL A 220 9.28 14.72 12.69
N PRO A 221 9.47 13.84 13.71
CA PRO A 221 9.91 12.48 13.45
C PRO A 221 8.85 11.71 12.65
N VAL A 222 9.23 11.08 11.55
CA VAL A 222 8.41 10.17 10.76
C VAL A 222 8.63 8.74 11.25
N ASP A 223 7.56 7.99 11.42
CA ASP A 223 7.62 6.63 11.96
C ASP A 223 7.73 5.56 10.86
N GLN A 224 7.04 5.81 9.73
CA GLN A 224 6.94 4.84 8.65
C GLN A 224 6.98 5.53 7.29
N LEU A 225 7.84 5.02 6.41
CA LEU A 225 7.75 5.25 4.97
C LEU A 225 6.75 4.29 4.34
N VAL A 226 6.04 4.75 3.32
CA VAL A 226 5.10 3.96 2.52
C VAL A 226 5.45 4.11 1.05
N VAL A 227 5.45 3.01 0.33
CA VAL A 227 5.61 2.98 -1.13
C VAL A 227 4.58 2.06 -1.75
N HIS A 228 4.03 2.46 -2.89
CA HIS A 228 3.12 1.67 -3.71
C HIS A 228 3.83 1.25 -5.00
N GLU A 229 3.87 -0.05 -5.27
CA GLU A 229 4.62 -0.61 -6.39
C GLU A 229 3.76 -1.30 -7.44
N ASP A 230 2.80 -2.13 -7.05
CA ASP A 230 1.97 -2.92 -7.98
C ASP A 230 2.81 -3.58 -9.11
N MET A 231 3.88 -4.27 -8.71
CA MET A 231 4.90 -4.75 -9.63
C MET A 231 4.88 -6.26 -9.86
N ALA A 232 3.83 -6.96 -9.43
CA ALA A 232 3.75 -8.39 -9.63
C ALA A 232 2.35 -8.84 -10.06
N GLY A 233 2.32 -9.88 -10.88
CA GLY A 233 1.13 -10.65 -11.18
C GLY A 233 1.13 -11.98 -10.42
N ARG A 234 0.15 -12.85 -10.69
CA ARG A 234 0.05 -14.17 -10.08
C ARG A 234 1.28 -15.05 -10.34
N SER A 235 1.93 -14.89 -11.48
CA SER A 235 3.07 -15.70 -11.90
C SER A 235 4.43 -15.19 -11.41
N GLY A 236 4.49 -14.02 -10.80
CA GLY A 236 5.71 -13.42 -10.28
C GLY A 236 5.83 -11.94 -10.61
N PRO A 237 6.94 -11.30 -10.19
CA PRO A 237 7.20 -9.88 -10.41
C PRO A 237 7.52 -9.57 -11.87
N LEU A 238 7.13 -8.36 -12.31
CA LEU A 238 7.40 -7.83 -13.64
C LEU A 238 8.84 -7.29 -13.79
N ALA A 239 9.49 -6.96 -12.68
CA ALA A 239 10.91 -6.69 -12.60
C ALA A 239 11.58 -7.75 -11.71
N GLY A 240 12.56 -8.47 -12.24
CA GLY A 240 13.23 -9.56 -11.53
C GLY A 240 14.27 -9.08 -10.50
N PRO A 241 14.90 -10.02 -9.75
CA PRO A 241 15.86 -9.69 -8.71
C PRO A 241 17.03 -8.81 -9.19
N ARG A 242 17.50 -9.03 -10.41
CA ARG A 242 18.57 -8.22 -11.00
C ARG A 242 18.14 -6.77 -11.19
N GLN A 243 16.94 -6.55 -11.75
CA GLN A 243 16.41 -5.20 -11.99
C GLN A 243 16.15 -4.47 -10.66
N VAL A 244 15.61 -5.17 -9.66
CA VAL A 244 15.42 -4.57 -8.32
C VAL A 244 16.76 -4.15 -7.73
N ARG A 245 17.79 -5.00 -7.74
CA ARG A 245 19.13 -4.68 -7.21
C ARG A 245 19.81 -3.53 -7.94
N GLU A 246 19.74 -3.51 -9.26
CA GLU A 246 20.47 -2.57 -10.11
C GLU A 246 19.80 -1.18 -10.13
N PHE A 247 18.48 -1.14 -10.23
CA PHE A 247 17.75 0.11 -10.47
C PHE A 247 16.98 0.62 -9.24
N ILE A 248 16.19 -0.22 -8.57
CA ILE A 248 15.25 0.20 -7.53
C ILE A 248 15.94 0.31 -6.16
N ALA A 249 16.70 -0.71 -5.77
CA ALA A 249 17.32 -0.78 -4.45
C ALA A 249 18.24 0.39 -4.11
N PRO A 250 19.04 0.96 -5.04
CA PRO A 250 19.86 2.14 -4.74
C PRO A 250 19.02 3.36 -4.32
N TYR A 251 17.87 3.58 -4.97
CA TYR A 251 16.92 4.63 -4.61
C TYR A 251 16.36 4.40 -3.20
N TYR A 252 15.81 3.21 -2.92
CA TYR A 252 15.21 2.91 -1.62
C TYR A 252 16.21 2.93 -0.49
N ARG A 253 17.40 2.38 -0.69
CA ARG A 253 18.46 2.41 0.31
C ARG A 253 18.82 3.83 0.71
N ARG A 254 19.01 4.72 -0.27
CA ARG A 254 19.37 6.12 -0.02
C ARG A 254 18.29 6.87 0.78
N VAL A 255 17.01 6.65 0.44
CA VAL A 255 15.87 7.23 1.17
C VAL A 255 15.77 6.64 2.57
N TRP A 256 15.92 5.32 2.69
CA TRP A 256 15.79 4.63 3.97
C TRP A 256 16.91 4.94 4.94
N GLU A 257 18.14 5.04 4.48
CA GLU A 257 19.29 5.45 5.31
C GLU A 257 19.02 6.80 6.00
N LEU A 258 18.58 7.82 5.25
CA LEU A 258 18.17 9.09 5.84
C LEU A 258 17.08 8.92 6.90
N MET A 259 16.04 8.18 6.55
CA MET A 259 14.87 8.03 7.42
C MET A 259 15.19 7.24 8.69
N GLN A 260 15.99 6.19 8.57
CA GLN A 260 16.45 5.39 9.70
C GLN A 260 17.32 6.21 10.65
N ASP A 261 18.24 7.03 10.13
CA ASP A 261 19.06 7.95 10.92
C ASP A 261 18.22 9.00 11.66
N ARG A 262 17.04 9.34 11.13
CA ARG A 262 16.05 10.26 11.72
C ARG A 262 15.03 9.56 12.62
N GLY A 263 15.15 8.24 12.83
CA GLY A 263 14.36 7.46 13.77
C GLY A 263 13.14 6.77 13.21
N ALA A 264 12.95 6.73 11.89
CA ALA A 264 11.92 5.90 11.27
C ALA A 264 12.17 4.41 11.55
N ARG A 265 11.09 3.65 11.75
CA ARG A 265 11.18 2.25 12.15
C ARG A 265 10.63 1.29 11.10
N LEU A 266 9.75 1.76 10.23
CA LEU A 266 9.08 0.94 9.23
C LEU A 266 9.23 1.55 7.84
N PHE A 267 9.52 0.69 6.88
CA PHE A 267 9.45 0.98 5.46
C PHE A 267 8.52 -0.06 4.81
N GLY A 268 7.28 0.36 4.54
CA GLY A 268 6.20 -0.49 4.06
C GLY A 268 6.01 -0.40 2.56
N GLN A 269 5.89 -1.56 1.91
CA GLN A 269 5.59 -1.68 0.49
C GLN A 269 4.20 -2.27 0.29
N ASP A 270 3.40 -1.56 -0.49
CA ASP A 270 2.15 -2.03 -1.07
C ASP A 270 2.42 -2.57 -2.47
N SER A 271 2.17 -3.86 -2.68
CA SER A 271 2.28 -4.48 -3.99
C SER A 271 1.43 -5.73 -4.04
N ASP A 272 0.47 -5.75 -4.93
CA ASP A 272 -0.29 -6.93 -5.26
C ASP A 272 0.58 -8.00 -5.94
N GLY A 273 0.07 -9.24 -5.97
CA GLY A 273 0.68 -10.33 -6.72
C GLY A 273 1.79 -11.09 -5.98
N ASN A 274 2.48 -11.93 -6.73
CA ASN A 274 3.52 -12.83 -6.20
C ASN A 274 4.89 -12.15 -6.17
N MET A 275 5.26 -11.64 -5.01
CA MET A 275 6.54 -10.95 -4.75
C MET A 275 7.68 -11.89 -4.32
N ASN A 276 7.44 -13.20 -4.16
CA ASN A 276 8.39 -14.15 -3.55
C ASN A 276 9.81 -14.09 -4.13
N ALA A 277 9.94 -13.84 -5.44
CA ALA A 277 11.25 -13.85 -6.12
C ALA A 277 12.12 -12.62 -5.82
N VAL A 278 11.54 -11.53 -5.26
CA VAL A 278 12.24 -10.24 -5.07
C VAL A 278 12.23 -9.74 -3.62
N ILE A 279 11.65 -10.48 -2.70
CA ILE A 279 11.59 -10.09 -1.28
C ILE A 279 12.99 -9.86 -0.72
N ASP A 280 13.96 -10.73 -1.02
CA ASP A 280 15.32 -10.64 -0.48
C ASP A 280 15.99 -9.32 -0.90
N GLU A 281 15.81 -8.89 -2.16
CA GLU A 281 16.36 -7.63 -2.69
C GLU A 281 15.72 -6.39 -2.03
N PHE A 282 14.43 -6.45 -1.76
CA PHE A 282 13.74 -5.37 -1.06
C PHE A 282 14.13 -5.29 0.41
N LEU A 283 14.32 -6.42 1.09
CA LEU A 283 14.86 -6.43 2.45
C LEU A 283 16.27 -5.83 2.51
N GLU A 284 17.13 -6.13 1.52
CA GLU A 284 18.47 -5.55 1.40
C GLU A 284 18.44 -4.04 1.09
N ALA A 285 17.35 -3.57 0.47
CA ALA A 285 17.11 -2.15 0.21
C ALA A 285 16.53 -1.40 1.42
N GLY A 286 16.18 -2.11 2.51
CA GLY A 286 15.69 -1.54 3.75
C GLY A 286 14.20 -1.69 4.02
N LEU A 287 13.42 -2.24 3.09
CA LEU A 287 12.02 -2.56 3.35
C LEU A 287 11.93 -3.62 4.45
N ASN A 288 10.98 -3.44 5.37
CA ASN A 288 10.77 -4.36 6.47
C ASN A 288 9.28 -4.61 6.77
N LEU A 289 8.38 -4.13 5.91
CA LEU A 289 6.94 -4.33 5.98
C LEU A 289 6.38 -4.50 4.57
N MET A 290 5.57 -5.53 4.34
CA MET A 290 4.89 -5.79 3.07
C MET A 290 3.40 -6.04 3.27
N TYR A 291 2.60 -5.59 2.32
CA TYR A 291 1.16 -5.82 2.20
C TYR A 291 0.72 -5.70 0.73
N PRO A 292 -0.45 -6.26 0.37
CA PRO A 292 -1.45 -6.92 1.22
C PRO A 292 -1.22 -8.43 1.44
N MET A 293 -0.20 -9.05 0.86
CA MET A 293 0.17 -10.47 1.01
C MET A 293 -0.91 -11.42 0.49
N GLU A 294 -1.14 -11.42 -0.83
CA GLU A 294 -2.22 -12.16 -1.49
C GLU A 294 -1.99 -13.68 -1.52
N PRO A 295 -2.77 -14.52 -0.78
CA PRO A 295 -2.63 -15.98 -0.83
C PRO A 295 -2.95 -16.56 -2.21
N ALA A 296 -3.92 -15.97 -2.92
CA ALA A 296 -4.29 -16.38 -4.29
C ALA A 296 -3.16 -16.21 -5.30
N ALA A 297 -2.19 -15.34 -5.01
CA ALA A 297 -0.96 -15.16 -5.77
C ALA A 297 0.24 -15.95 -5.20
N GLY A 298 0.05 -16.71 -4.11
CA GLY A 298 1.11 -17.51 -3.50
C GLY A 298 1.92 -16.78 -2.40
N MET A 299 1.39 -15.67 -1.87
CA MET A 299 1.99 -14.97 -0.72
C MET A 299 1.46 -15.56 0.58
N ASP A 300 2.05 -16.66 1.03
CA ASP A 300 1.66 -17.31 2.29
C ASP A 300 2.44 -16.75 3.48
N ILE A 301 1.76 -15.97 4.32
CA ILE A 301 2.36 -15.28 5.47
C ILE A 301 2.93 -16.24 6.55
N VAL A 302 2.48 -17.50 6.62
CA VAL A 302 3.03 -18.50 7.53
C VAL A 302 4.40 -18.96 7.07
N SER A 303 4.48 -19.43 5.82
CA SER A 303 5.76 -19.84 5.20
C SER A 303 6.77 -18.68 5.13
N LEU A 304 6.28 -17.47 4.84
CA LEU A 304 7.14 -16.27 4.80
C LEU A 304 7.63 -15.89 6.21
N ARG A 305 6.82 -16.06 7.25
CA ARG A 305 7.26 -15.89 8.63
C ARG A 305 8.35 -16.90 9.01
N GLU A 306 8.20 -18.17 8.62
CA GLU A 306 9.22 -19.19 8.83
C GLU A 306 10.54 -18.84 8.12
N LYS A 307 10.45 -18.36 6.86
CA LYS A 307 11.63 -18.01 6.05
C LYS A 307 12.34 -16.75 6.55
N TYR A 308 11.58 -15.69 6.82
CA TYR A 308 12.16 -14.36 7.08
C TYR A 308 12.23 -13.98 8.57
N GLY A 309 11.53 -14.71 9.43
CA GLY A 309 11.53 -14.47 10.87
C GLY A 309 11.09 -13.05 11.22
N THR A 310 11.92 -12.34 11.97
CA THR A 310 11.67 -10.96 12.41
C THR A 310 12.18 -9.88 11.45
N ARG A 311 12.69 -10.28 10.28
CA ARG A 311 13.16 -9.31 9.27
C ARG A 311 12.03 -8.67 8.48
N LEU A 312 10.86 -9.31 8.43
CA LEU A 312 9.73 -8.87 7.62
C LEU A 312 8.42 -8.90 8.42
N ALA A 313 7.79 -7.75 8.53
CA ALA A 313 6.45 -7.59 9.05
C ALA A 313 5.41 -7.67 7.92
N PHE A 314 4.15 -7.97 8.26
CA PHE A 314 3.07 -8.12 7.30
C PHE A 314 1.84 -7.31 7.69
N MET A 315 1.04 -6.91 6.66
CA MET A 315 -0.35 -6.51 6.86
C MET A 315 -1.23 -7.29 5.89
N GLY A 316 -2.41 -7.75 6.36
CA GLY A 316 -3.31 -8.58 5.56
C GLY A 316 -2.99 -10.07 5.64
N GLY A 317 -3.08 -10.76 4.51
CA GLY A 317 -2.65 -12.15 4.32
C GLY A 317 -3.70 -13.22 4.59
N ILE A 318 -4.92 -12.89 5.05
CA ILE A 318 -6.05 -13.82 5.13
C ILE A 318 -6.76 -13.82 3.77
N ASP A 319 -6.99 -14.99 3.19
CA ASP A 319 -7.62 -15.12 1.87
C ASP A 319 -9.06 -14.60 1.88
N LYS A 320 -9.28 -13.48 1.19
CA LYS A 320 -10.63 -12.88 1.02
C LYS A 320 -11.64 -13.82 0.37
N HIS A 321 -11.19 -14.79 -0.41
CA HIS A 321 -12.06 -15.68 -1.16
C HIS A 321 -12.77 -16.72 -0.28
N VAL A 322 -12.20 -17.08 0.88
CA VAL A 322 -12.84 -18.02 1.82
C VAL A 322 -14.16 -17.49 2.37
N LEU A 323 -14.37 -16.17 2.36
CA LEU A 323 -15.62 -15.55 2.82
C LEU A 323 -16.83 -15.92 1.96
N ARG A 324 -16.61 -16.35 0.71
CA ARG A 324 -17.66 -16.85 -0.21
C ARG A 324 -17.83 -18.36 -0.15
N GLY A 325 -16.96 -19.03 0.58
CA GLY A 325 -16.99 -20.48 0.82
C GLY A 325 -17.89 -20.86 1.99
N THR A 326 -17.55 -21.96 2.64
CA THR A 326 -18.25 -22.48 3.83
C THR A 326 -17.67 -21.94 5.14
N PRO A 327 -18.41 -21.95 6.25
CA PRO A 327 -17.87 -21.63 7.56
C PRO A 327 -16.63 -22.46 7.95
N ASP A 328 -16.59 -23.74 7.55
CA ASP A 328 -15.44 -24.62 7.82
C ASP A 328 -14.17 -24.15 7.07
N GLU A 329 -14.31 -23.69 5.84
CA GLU A 329 -13.19 -23.10 5.07
C GLU A 329 -12.69 -21.80 5.71
N ILE A 330 -13.59 -20.96 6.22
CA ILE A 330 -13.21 -19.75 6.97
C ILE A 330 -12.42 -20.15 8.23
N VAL A 331 -12.91 -21.14 9.00
CA VAL A 331 -12.20 -21.62 10.20
C VAL A 331 -10.84 -22.22 9.87
N ALA A 332 -10.75 -23.03 8.82
CA ALA A 332 -9.50 -23.63 8.39
C ALA A 332 -8.43 -22.59 8.03
N GLU A 333 -8.81 -21.55 7.29
CA GLU A 333 -7.93 -20.44 6.94
C GLU A 333 -7.43 -19.67 8.17
N LEU A 334 -8.35 -19.35 9.10
CA LEU A 334 -8.03 -18.61 10.31
C LEU A 334 -7.15 -19.42 11.28
N GLU A 335 -7.45 -20.72 11.47
CA GLU A 335 -6.65 -21.62 12.33
C GLU A 335 -5.25 -21.89 11.76
N TYR A 336 -5.09 -21.85 10.44
CA TYR A 336 -3.78 -21.97 9.80
C TYR A 336 -2.92 -20.72 10.02
N LYS A 337 -3.49 -19.53 9.85
CA LYS A 337 -2.72 -18.29 9.79
C LYS A 337 -2.58 -17.55 11.12
N ILE A 338 -3.64 -17.45 11.90
CA ILE A 338 -3.65 -16.62 13.11
C ILE A 338 -2.67 -17.12 14.19
N PRO A 339 -2.64 -18.40 14.59
CA PRO A 339 -1.82 -18.84 15.69
C PRO A 339 -0.32 -18.53 15.54
N PRO A 340 0.35 -18.87 14.42
CA PRO A 340 1.78 -18.59 14.27
C PRO A 340 2.08 -17.07 14.23
N LEU A 341 1.18 -16.25 13.65
CA LEU A 341 1.39 -14.81 13.53
C LEU A 341 1.13 -14.07 14.86
N VAL A 342 0.17 -14.52 15.65
CA VAL A 342 -0.06 -13.99 17.01
C VAL A 342 1.14 -14.30 17.90
N ARG A 343 1.68 -15.53 17.85
CA ARG A 343 2.84 -15.93 18.67
C ARG A 343 4.12 -15.20 18.28
N SER A 344 4.35 -14.95 16.99
CA SER A 344 5.55 -14.27 16.51
C SER A 344 5.47 -12.75 16.57
N GLY A 345 4.29 -12.14 16.51
CA GLY A 345 4.12 -10.69 16.32
C GLY A 345 4.46 -10.21 14.91
N GLY A 346 4.60 -8.91 14.73
CA GLY A 346 4.98 -8.30 13.46
C GLY A 346 3.93 -8.49 12.36
N CYS A 347 2.65 -8.54 12.71
CA CYS A 347 1.58 -8.70 11.75
C CYS A 347 0.32 -7.92 12.17
N VAL A 348 -0.24 -7.14 11.25
CA VAL A 348 -1.62 -6.69 11.32
C VAL A 348 -2.45 -7.66 10.51
N LEU A 349 -3.19 -8.53 11.18
CA LEU A 349 -4.05 -9.52 10.54
C LEU A 349 -5.27 -8.86 9.90
N GLY A 350 -5.75 -9.41 8.81
CA GLY A 350 -6.90 -8.96 8.04
C GLY A 350 -6.94 -9.64 6.69
N LEU A 351 -7.97 -9.37 5.91
CA LEU A 351 -8.03 -9.87 4.55
C LEU A 351 -6.88 -9.31 3.70
N ASP A 352 -6.43 -10.10 2.75
CA ASP A 352 -5.39 -9.75 1.79
C ASP A 352 -5.76 -8.57 0.89
N HIS A 353 -7.05 -8.32 0.67
CA HIS A 353 -7.54 -7.23 -0.17
C HIS A 353 -8.98 -6.84 0.20
N ARG A 354 -9.67 -6.06 -0.66
CA ARG A 354 -11.07 -5.65 -0.45
C ARG A 354 -11.97 -6.88 -0.22
N ILE A 355 -12.94 -6.74 0.66
CA ILE A 355 -13.99 -7.74 0.87
C ILE A 355 -14.75 -7.89 -0.45
N PRO A 356 -14.76 -9.07 -1.09
CA PRO A 356 -15.30 -9.24 -2.43
C PRO A 356 -16.83 -9.26 -2.45
N ASN A 357 -17.42 -8.80 -3.55
CA ASN A 357 -18.85 -8.94 -3.82
C ASN A 357 -19.27 -10.42 -3.76
N GLY A 358 -20.50 -10.67 -3.37
CA GLY A 358 -21.00 -12.02 -3.11
C GLY A 358 -20.58 -12.61 -1.76
N THR A 359 -19.88 -11.85 -0.90
CA THR A 359 -19.63 -12.23 0.49
C THR A 359 -20.91 -12.09 1.31
N PRO A 360 -21.50 -13.19 1.85
CA PRO A 360 -22.67 -13.09 2.73
C PRO A 360 -22.35 -12.30 3.99
N LEU A 361 -23.21 -11.38 4.39
CA LEU A 361 -23.04 -10.61 5.64
C LEU A 361 -22.87 -11.54 6.85
N ALA A 362 -23.59 -12.65 6.89
CA ALA A 362 -23.48 -13.66 7.94
C ALA A 362 -22.08 -14.29 8.01
N HIS A 363 -21.43 -14.52 6.85
CA HIS A 363 -20.06 -15.04 6.81
C HIS A 363 -19.04 -14.01 7.27
N TYR A 364 -19.23 -12.74 6.92
CA TYR A 364 -18.35 -11.69 7.39
C TYR A 364 -18.45 -11.49 8.93
N ARG A 365 -19.67 -11.51 9.48
CA ARG A 365 -19.89 -11.52 10.94
C ARG A 365 -19.19 -12.70 11.62
N PHE A 366 -19.34 -13.90 11.05
CA PHE A 366 -18.71 -15.13 11.53
C PHE A 366 -17.18 -15.04 11.47
N TYR A 367 -16.62 -14.55 10.37
CA TYR A 367 -15.19 -14.31 10.19
C TYR A 367 -14.62 -13.41 11.29
N ILE A 368 -15.22 -12.24 11.53
CA ILE A 368 -14.78 -11.32 12.58
C ILE A 368 -14.82 -11.97 13.96
N GLN A 369 -15.95 -12.61 14.28
CA GLN A 369 -16.10 -13.30 15.57
C GLN A 369 -15.03 -14.39 15.75
N LYS A 370 -14.87 -15.24 14.75
CA LYS A 370 -13.96 -16.39 14.82
C LYS A 370 -12.50 -15.95 14.83
N ALA A 371 -12.13 -14.93 14.06
CA ALA A 371 -10.79 -14.37 14.11
C ALA A 371 -10.43 -13.89 15.53
N TRP A 372 -11.34 -13.16 16.20
CA TRP A 372 -11.12 -12.71 17.57
C TRP A 372 -11.06 -13.85 18.58
N GLU A 373 -11.92 -14.86 18.46
CA GLU A 373 -11.86 -16.06 19.34
C GLU A 373 -10.48 -16.74 19.27
N ILE A 374 -9.94 -16.93 18.07
CA ILE A 374 -8.62 -17.56 17.87
C ILE A 374 -7.50 -16.64 18.36
N MET A 375 -7.53 -15.34 18.02
CA MET A 375 -6.52 -14.38 18.45
C MET A 375 -6.44 -14.26 19.98
N GLU A 376 -7.59 -14.20 20.68
CA GLU A 376 -7.64 -14.09 22.12
C GLU A 376 -7.18 -15.39 22.79
N ARG A 377 -7.54 -16.55 22.24
CA ARG A 377 -7.03 -17.85 22.69
C ARG A 377 -5.51 -17.91 22.62
N GLU A 378 -4.92 -17.53 21.49
CA GLU A 378 -3.47 -17.56 21.30
C GLU A 378 -2.74 -16.51 22.15
N ALA A 379 -3.31 -15.31 22.26
CA ALA A 379 -2.73 -14.27 23.11
C ALA A 379 -2.72 -14.62 24.61
N ALA A 380 -3.67 -15.44 25.07
CA ALA A 380 -3.70 -15.92 26.44
C ALA A 380 -2.58 -16.94 26.76
N LEU A 381 -1.90 -17.48 25.74
CA LEU A 381 -0.78 -18.40 25.87
C LEU A 381 0.59 -17.70 25.90
N LEU A 382 0.64 -16.37 25.64
CA LEU A 382 1.85 -15.56 25.68
C LEU A 382 2.09 -14.91 27.05
#